data_00bd788300c39915a2676fd964a5821a
#
_entry.id   00bd788300c39915a2676fd964a5821a
#
_cell.length_a   1.000
_cell.length_b   1.000
_cell.length_c   1.000
_cell.angle_alpha   90.00
_cell.angle_beta   90.00
_cell.angle_gamma   90.00
#
_symmetry.space_group_name_H-M   'P 1'
#
loop_
_entity.id
_entity.type
_entity.pdbx_description
1 polymer ?
#
loop_
_entity_poly.entity_id
_entity_poly.type
_entity_poly.pdbx_seq_one_letter_code
_entity_poly.pdbx_strand_id
1 'polypeptide(L)'
;IEPAIAFLSSRVKEPNEGDWTKLLRVLGFLKGTKNDVLRLEADDTNTLTWYIDAAFAVHADMKSHTGAVFTMGKGAIISGSNKQKANSRSSTESEIIAVDDKIAKVLWMKRFLGWQGFTVKLNIIYQDNTSSMKLEENGKESSGKRTRHFDIKYFYVTDLVGRKEVTIEYCPTDEM
;
A
#
# COMPACT_ATOMS: atom_id res chain seq x y z
N ILE A 1 -14.01 3.10 2.28
CA ILE A 1 -14.35 4.53 2.11
C ILE A 1 -13.21 5.36 1.53
N GLU A 2 -11.94 5.07 1.88
CA GLU A 2 -10.77 5.82 1.42
C GLU A 2 -10.62 5.93 -0.11
N PRO A 3 -10.82 4.86 -0.92
CA PRO A 3 -10.75 4.98 -2.37
C PRO A 3 -11.77 5.98 -2.94
N ALA A 4 -12.99 6.01 -2.35
CA ALA A 4 -14.03 6.96 -2.77
C ALA A 4 -13.65 8.40 -2.43
N ILE A 5 -13.06 8.63 -1.26
CA ILE A 5 -12.58 9.94 -0.83
C ILE A 5 -11.40 10.39 -1.71
N ALA A 6 -10.43 9.50 -1.97
CA ALA A 6 -9.30 9.79 -2.85
C ALA A 6 -9.76 10.17 -4.26
N PHE A 7 -10.74 9.45 -4.82
CA PHE A 7 -11.34 9.77 -6.12
C PHE A 7 -12.03 11.15 -6.09
N LEU A 8 -12.93 11.39 -5.14
CA LEU A 8 -13.69 12.65 -5.05
C LEU A 8 -12.76 13.85 -4.82
N SER A 9 -11.72 13.70 -4.01
CA SER A 9 -10.71 14.74 -3.77
C SER A 9 -9.98 15.15 -5.04
N SER A 10 -9.78 14.23 -5.98
CA SER A 10 -9.15 14.52 -7.28
C SER A 10 -10.05 15.34 -8.21
N ARG A 11 -11.36 15.42 -7.92
CA ARG A 11 -12.37 16.06 -8.76
C ARG A 11 -12.87 17.41 -8.23
N VAL A 12 -12.36 17.87 -7.10
CA VAL A 12 -12.85 19.10 -6.41
C VAL A 12 -12.80 20.35 -7.28
N LYS A 13 -11.86 20.45 -8.22
CA LYS A 13 -11.73 21.64 -9.09
C LYS A 13 -12.85 21.74 -10.14
N GLU A 14 -13.31 20.61 -10.66
CA GLU A 14 -14.32 20.53 -11.72
C GLU A 14 -15.27 19.36 -11.43
N PRO A 15 -16.14 19.48 -10.41
CA PRO A 15 -17.07 18.42 -10.05
C PRO A 15 -18.25 18.38 -11.05
N ASN A 16 -18.84 17.21 -11.21
CA ASN A 16 -20.06 17.02 -11.99
C ASN A 16 -21.16 16.35 -11.13
N GLU A 17 -22.38 16.21 -11.70
CA GLU A 17 -23.51 15.58 -11.01
C GLU A 17 -23.23 14.13 -10.59
N GLY A 18 -22.44 13.38 -11.38
CA GLY A 18 -21.99 12.04 -11.02
C GLY A 18 -21.10 12.02 -9.79
N ASP A 19 -20.24 13.03 -9.60
CA ASP A 19 -19.40 13.16 -8.43
C ASP A 19 -20.25 13.48 -7.19
N TRP A 20 -21.29 14.32 -7.35
CA TRP A 20 -22.26 14.59 -6.29
C TRP A 20 -22.99 13.32 -5.87
N THR A 21 -23.47 12.51 -6.80
CA THR A 21 -24.12 11.23 -6.52
C THR A 21 -23.20 10.28 -5.74
N LYS A 22 -21.91 10.21 -6.11
CA LYS A 22 -20.91 9.42 -5.38
C LYS A 22 -20.69 9.93 -3.96
N LEU A 23 -20.63 11.27 -3.79
CA LEU A 23 -20.51 11.89 -2.46
C LEU A 23 -21.70 11.53 -1.57
N LEU A 24 -22.94 11.58 -2.11
CA LEU A 24 -24.13 11.19 -1.36
C LEU A 24 -24.08 9.70 -0.93
N ARG A 25 -23.50 8.80 -1.74
CA ARG A 25 -23.27 7.41 -1.33
C ARG A 25 -22.28 7.29 -0.17
N VAL A 26 -21.19 8.07 -0.19
CA VAL A 26 -20.24 8.12 0.93
C VAL A 26 -20.93 8.61 2.21
N LEU A 27 -21.72 9.67 2.12
CA LEU A 27 -22.48 10.19 3.27
C LEU A 27 -23.53 9.18 3.76
N GLY A 28 -24.20 8.47 2.87
CA GLY A 28 -25.12 7.39 3.19
C GLY A 28 -24.45 6.23 3.93
N PHE A 29 -23.27 5.83 3.47
CA PHE A 29 -22.44 4.82 4.14
C PHE A 29 -22.06 5.27 5.56
N LEU A 30 -21.53 6.49 5.71
CA LEU A 30 -21.17 7.05 7.02
C LEU A 30 -22.37 7.13 7.98
N LYS A 31 -23.55 7.52 7.46
CA LYS A 31 -24.78 7.54 8.26
C LYS A 31 -25.18 6.15 8.73
N GLY A 32 -25.05 5.13 7.84
CA GLY A 32 -25.38 3.73 8.16
C GLY A 32 -24.42 3.08 9.14
N THR A 33 -23.13 3.47 9.10
CA THR A 33 -22.05 2.87 9.91
C THR A 33 -21.60 3.75 11.07
N LYS A 34 -22.33 4.81 11.42
CA LYS A 34 -21.93 5.77 12.45
C LYS A 34 -21.72 5.18 13.85
N ASN A 35 -22.33 4.03 14.12
CA ASN A 35 -22.22 3.31 15.39
C ASN A 35 -21.21 2.14 15.32
N ASP A 36 -20.64 1.88 14.16
CA ASP A 36 -19.61 0.85 14.03
C ASP A 36 -18.33 1.33 14.70
N VAL A 37 -17.71 0.44 15.43
CA VAL A 37 -16.48 0.74 16.16
C VAL A 37 -15.29 0.05 15.53
N LEU A 38 -14.19 0.76 15.38
CA LEU A 38 -12.91 0.16 15.04
C LEU A 38 -12.33 -0.47 16.31
N ARG A 39 -12.22 -1.81 16.29
CA ARG A 39 -11.54 -2.53 17.38
C ARG A 39 -10.09 -2.73 16.98
N LEU A 40 -9.18 -2.17 17.79
CA LEU A 40 -7.74 -2.38 17.64
C LEU A 40 -7.29 -3.37 18.72
N GLU A 41 -6.58 -4.40 18.31
CA GLU A 41 -6.01 -5.40 19.20
C GLU A 41 -4.64 -5.82 18.64
N ALA A 42 -3.59 -5.75 19.44
CA ALA A 42 -2.28 -6.24 19.05
C ALA A 42 -2.14 -7.71 19.46
N ASP A 43 -1.85 -8.57 18.49
CA ASP A 43 -1.54 -9.99 18.75
C ASP A 43 -0.11 -10.12 19.24
N ASP A 44 0.83 -9.36 18.64
CA ASP A 44 2.23 -9.27 18.99
C ASP A 44 2.77 -7.87 18.71
N THR A 45 3.49 -7.29 19.66
CA THR A 45 4.14 -5.97 19.48
C THR A 45 5.48 -6.06 18.77
N ASN A 46 5.99 -7.28 18.52
CA ASN A 46 7.27 -7.51 17.85
C ASN A 46 7.12 -7.63 16.31
N THR A 47 5.88 -7.80 15.81
CA THR A 47 5.57 -7.99 14.39
C THR A 47 4.75 -6.84 13.86
N LEU A 48 5.21 -6.22 12.78
CA LEU A 48 4.47 -5.21 12.02
C LEU A 48 4.00 -5.83 10.71
N THR A 49 2.71 -5.70 10.42
CA THR A 49 2.10 -6.30 9.23
C THR A 49 1.52 -5.21 8.34
N TRP A 50 1.98 -5.18 7.10
CA TRP A 50 1.55 -4.27 6.06
C TRP A 50 0.94 -5.06 4.91
N TYR A 51 -0.24 -4.66 4.46
CA TYR A 51 -0.84 -5.12 3.22
C TYR A 51 -0.74 -3.98 2.23
N ILE A 52 -0.06 -4.20 1.10
CA ILE A 52 0.16 -3.17 0.08
C ILE A 52 -0.21 -3.74 -1.27
N ASP A 53 -1.13 -3.08 -1.96
CA ASP A 53 -1.70 -3.50 -3.24
C ASP A 53 -1.83 -2.33 -4.20
N ALA A 54 -1.87 -2.61 -5.50
CA ALA A 54 -2.04 -1.62 -6.54
C ALA A 54 -3.08 -2.01 -7.59
N ALA A 55 -4.11 -1.20 -7.74
CA ALA A 55 -5.02 -1.31 -8.87
C ALA A 55 -4.41 -0.64 -10.12
N PHE A 56 -4.05 -1.46 -11.12
CA PHE A 56 -3.39 -1.01 -12.35
C PHE A 56 -4.32 -0.20 -13.26
N ALA A 57 -3.87 0.99 -13.69
CA ALA A 57 -4.49 1.84 -14.73
C ALA A 57 -5.98 2.15 -14.51
N VAL A 58 -6.43 2.29 -13.27
CA VAL A 58 -7.87 2.47 -12.92
C VAL A 58 -8.36 3.91 -13.04
N HIS A 59 -7.48 4.89 -13.22
CA HIS A 59 -7.85 6.29 -13.38
C HIS A 59 -8.02 6.67 -14.86
N ALA A 60 -8.79 7.73 -15.12
CA ALA A 60 -9.05 8.23 -16.49
C ALA A 60 -7.77 8.62 -17.25
N ASP A 61 -6.71 9.01 -16.55
CA ASP A 61 -5.38 9.29 -17.09
C ASP A 61 -4.45 8.07 -17.07
N MET A 62 -5.02 6.85 -16.97
CA MET A 62 -4.32 5.57 -16.96
C MET A 62 -3.32 5.40 -15.81
N LYS A 63 -3.43 6.21 -14.76
CA LYS A 63 -2.64 6.04 -13.56
C LYS A 63 -3.21 4.92 -12.68
N SER A 64 -2.32 4.26 -12.00
CA SER A 64 -2.65 3.22 -11.04
C SER A 64 -2.99 3.83 -9.67
N HIS A 65 -3.50 3.02 -8.77
CA HIS A 65 -3.91 3.43 -7.44
C HIS A 65 -3.25 2.53 -6.40
N THR A 66 -2.66 3.12 -5.38
CA THR A 66 -2.03 2.39 -4.28
C THR A 66 -2.96 2.31 -3.09
N GLY A 67 -3.20 1.10 -2.60
CA GLY A 67 -3.81 0.80 -1.31
C GLY A 67 -2.77 0.33 -0.31
N ALA A 68 -2.92 0.70 0.96
CA ALA A 68 -2.08 0.15 2.02
C ALA A 68 -2.82 0.12 3.35
N VAL A 69 -2.62 -0.96 4.10
CA VAL A 69 -3.13 -1.13 5.46
C VAL A 69 -1.99 -1.58 6.36
N PHE A 70 -1.91 -1.01 7.55
CA PHE A 70 -1.01 -1.43 8.61
C PHE A 70 -1.80 -1.93 9.80
N THR A 71 -1.41 -3.08 10.31
CA THR A 71 -1.98 -3.68 11.52
C THR A 71 -0.89 -4.33 12.38
N MET A 72 -1.19 -4.53 13.65
CA MET A 72 -0.40 -5.34 14.61
C MET A 72 -1.24 -6.50 15.15
N GLY A 73 -2.35 -6.83 14.50
CA GLY A 73 -3.32 -7.83 14.89
C GLY A 73 -4.68 -7.48 14.31
N LYS A 74 -5.69 -7.24 15.14
CA LYS A 74 -7.02 -6.87 14.65
C LYS A 74 -7.15 -5.37 14.41
N GLY A 75 -7.77 -5.06 13.28
CA GLY A 75 -8.10 -3.69 12.86
C GLY A 75 -6.92 -2.92 12.27
N ALA A 76 -7.24 -2.04 11.34
CA ALA A 76 -6.28 -1.18 10.68
C ALA A 76 -5.87 -0.02 11.58
N ILE A 77 -4.59 0.06 11.94
CA ILE A 77 -4.01 1.19 12.70
C ILE A 77 -3.76 2.37 11.76
N ILE A 78 -3.26 2.06 10.55
CA ILE A 78 -3.06 3.03 9.49
C ILE A 78 -3.66 2.43 8.23
N SER A 79 -4.38 3.24 7.49
CA SER A 79 -4.82 2.92 6.12
C SER A 79 -4.44 4.07 5.19
N GLY A 80 -4.43 3.79 3.91
CA GLY A 80 -4.12 4.80 2.92
C GLY A 80 -4.49 4.34 1.52
N SER A 81 -5.11 5.23 0.78
CA SER A 81 -5.57 5.00 -0.57
C SER A 81 -5.25 6.24 -1.41
N ASN A 82 -4.36 6.10 -2.39
CA ASN A 82 -3.92 7.24 -3.17
C ASN A 82 -3.57 6.87 -4.62
N LYS A 83 -3.88 7.79 -5.51
CA LYS A 83 -3.48 7.73 -6.91
C LYS A 83 -1.96 7.83 -7.03
N GLN A 84 -1.36 6.94 -7.80
CA GLN A 84 0.09 6.97 -8.09
C GLN A 84 0.47 8.22 -8.89
N LYS A 85 1.63 8.78 -8.59
CA LYS A 85 2.15 9.93 -9.32
C LYS A 85 2.76 9.53 -10.66
N ALA A 86 3.45 8.38 -10.70
CA ALA A 86 4.04 7.82 -11.90
C ALA A 86 3.01 6.99 -12.69
N ASN A 87 3.20 6.88 -14.00
CA ASN A 87 2.47 5.94 -14.83
C ASN A 87 3.23 4.61 -14.83
N SER A 88 2.52 3.53 -14.55
CA SER A 88 3.03 2.17 -14.64
C SER A 88 2.68 1.56 -16.02
N ARG A 89 3.53 0.68 -16.53
CA ARG A 89 3.35 0.00 -17.82
C ARG A 89 2.79 -1.41 -17.69
N SER A 90 2.74 -1.93 -16.47
CA SER A 90 2.22 -3.26 -16.13
C SER A 90 1.69 -3.28 -14.70
N SER A 91 0.91 -4.30 -14.36
CA SER A 91 0.46 -4.53 -12.98
C SER A 91 1.65 -4.75 -12.04
N THR A 92 2.63 -5.55 -12.45
CA THR A 92 3.87 -5.77 -11.68
C THR A 92 4.57 -4.46 -11.34
N GLU A 93 4.64 -3.53 -12.29
CA GLU A 93 5.23 -2.21 -12.08
C GLU A 93 4.42 -1.36 -11.11
N SER A 94 3.09 -1.40 -11.20
CA SER A 94 2.23 -0.68 -10.26
C SER A 94 2.38 -1.19 -8.83
N GLU A 95 2.57 -2.51 -8.64
CA GLU A 95 2.81 -3.09 -7.32
C GLU A 95 4.10 -2.56 -6.70
N ILE A 96 5.18 -2.55 -7.46
CA ILE A 96 6.47 -2.04 -6.98
C ILE A 96 6.40 -0.54 -6.65
N ILE A 97 5.70 0.24 -7.49
CA ILE A 97 5.46 1.65 -7.18
C ILE A 97 4.66 1.79 -5.88
N ALA A 98 3.71 0.88 -5.62
CA ALA A 98 2.93 0.90 -4.39
C ALA A 98 3.80 0.66 -3.15
N VAL A 99 4.71 -0.29 -3.19
CA VAL A 99 5.67 -0.52 -2.11
C VAL A 99 6.59 0.68 -1.93
N ASP A 100 7.18 1.22 -3.01
CA ASP A 100 8.04 2.42 -2.97
C ASP A 100 7.32 3.63 -2.37
N ASP A 101 6.05 3.86 -2.72
CA ASP A 101 5.24 4.95 -2.16
C ASP A 101 5.00 4.80 -0.64
N LYS A 102 5.04 3.58 -0.10
CA LYS A 102 4.73 3.29 1.31
C LYS A 102 5.95 2.97 2.15
N ILE A 103 7.06 2.57 1.54
CA ILE A 103 8.25 2.05 2.25
C ILE A 103 8.79 3.03 3.31
N ALA A 104 8.75 4.34 3.05
CA ALA A 104 9.16 5.34 4.02
C ALA A 104 8.32 5.28 5.31
N LYS A 105 7.01 5.01 5.19
CA LYS A 105 6.09 4.88 6.32
C LYS A 105 6.29 3.55 7.05
N VAL A 106 6.56 2.48 6.31
CA VAL A 106 6.92 1.15 6.84
C VAL A 106 8.15 1.25 7.74
N LEU A 107 9.21 1.89 7.26
CA LEU A 107 10.45 2.08 8.02
C LEU A 107 10.27 3.05 9.20
N TRP A 108 9.48 4.11 8.99
CA TRP A 108 9.20 5.07 10.06
C TRP A 108 8.50 4.39 11.23
N MET A 109 7.51 3.54 10.99
CA MET A 109 6.79 2.84 12.04
C MET A 109 7.70 1.92 12.86
N LYS A 110 8.56 1.15 12.20
CA LYS A 110 9.57 0.30 12.88
C LYS A 110 10.46 1.14 13.80
N ARG A 111 10.97 2.27 13.31
CA ARG A 111 11.83 3.17 14.07
C ARG A 111 11.08 3.85 15.22
N PHE A 112 9.86 4.30 14.95
CA PHE A 112 9.01 4.96 15.96
C PHE A 112 8.77 4.03 17.16
N LEU A 113 8.37 2.78 16.91
CA LEU A 113 8.17 1.80 17.98
C LEU A 113 9.47 1.48 18.70
N GLY A 114 10.59 1.38 17.98
CA GLY A 114 11.91 1.21 18.58
C GLY A 114 12.27 2.34 19.54
N TRP A 115 11.98 3.59 19.20
CA TRP A 115 12.19 4.75 20.10
C TRP A 115 11.25 4.75 21.30
N GLN A 116 10.08 4.12 21.18
CA GLN A 116 9.17 3.90 22.31
C GLN A 116 9.57 2.72 23.21
N GLY A 117 10.69 2.04 22.90
CA GLY A 117 11.19 0.90 23.69
C GLY A 117 10.65 -0.46 23.26
N PHE A 118 9.89 -0.56 22.18
CA PHE A 118 9.42 -1.84 21.63
C PHE A 118 10.46 -2.45 20.70
N THR A 119 10.72 -3.75 20.84
CA THR A 119 11.62 -4.48 19.94
C THR A 119 10.82 -5.03 18.76
N VAL A 120 10.95 -4.41 17.59
CA VAL A 120 10.36 -4.92 16.35
C VAL A 120 11.29 -5.94 15.73
N LYS A 121 10.88 -7.21 15.70
CA LYS A 121 11.63 -8.34 15.13
C LYS A 121 11.32 -8.54 13.66
N LEU A 122 10.03 -8.46 13.30
CA LEU A 122 9.54 -8.66 11.94
C LEU A 122 8.78 -7.43 11.45
N ASN A 123 9.03 -7.05 10.22
CA ASN A 123 8.35 -5.95 9.52
C ASN A 123 7.96 -6.49 8.15
N ILE A 124 6.76 -7.04 8.05
CA ILE A 124 6.29 -7.85 6.93
C ILE A 124 5.44 -6.99 6.00
N ILE A 125 5.71 -7.07 4.71
CA ILE A 125 4.88 -6.51 3.65
C ILE A 125 4.24 -7.68 2.90
N TYR A 126 2.93 -7.77 2.92
CA TYR A 126 2.15 -8.72 2.14
C TYR A 126 1.79 -8.16 0.78
N GLN A 127 1.98 -8.97 -0.26
CA GLN A 127 1.60 -8.69 -1.65
C GLN A 127 0.98 -9.93 -2.31
N ASP A 128 0.13 -9.74 -3.31
CA ASP A 128 -0.47 -10.85 -4.09
C ASP A 128 0.23 -11.09 -5.44
N ASN A 129 1.15 -10.23 -5.84
CA ASN A 129 1.86 -10.33 -7.11
C ASN A 129 3.25 -10.98 -6.95
N THR A 130 3.32 -12.28 -7.22
CA THR A 130 4.59 -13.04 -7.13
C THR A 130 5.70 -12.56 -8.07
N SER A 131 5.34 -11.86 -9.17
CA SER A 131 6.33 -11.31 -10.09
C SER A 131 6.99 -10.05 -9.52
N SER A 132 6.23 -9.17 -8.83
CA SER A 132 6.80 -8.02 -8.14
C SER A 132 7.69 -8.45 -6.99
N MET A 133 7.25 -9.43 -6.18
CA MET A 133 8.01 -9.97 -5.07
C MET A 133 9.39 -10.50 -5.51
N LYS A 134 9.45 -11.30 -6.59
CA LYS A 134 10.71 -11.80 -7.14
C LYS A 134 11.66 -10.69 -7.59
N LEU A 135 11.13 -9.59 -8.11
CA LEU A 135 11.92 -8.43 -8.50
C LEU A 135 12.43 -7.66 -7.28
N GLU A 136 11.62 -7.52 -6.25
CA GLU A 136 11.97 -6.83 -5.01
C GLU A 136 12.97 -7.61 -4.16
N GLU A 137 12.91 -8.94 -4.18
CA GLU A 137 13.85 -9.83 -3.48
C GLU A 137 15.19 -9.96 -4.22
N ASN A 138 15.15 -10.21 -5.53
CA ASN A 138 16.32 -10.59 -6.33
C ASN A 138 16.93 -9.41 -7.12
N GLY A 139 16.24 -8.26 -7.16
CA GLY A 139 16.74 -7.06 -7.81
C GLY A 139 17.13 -7.29 -9.29
N LYS A 140 18.35 -6.86 -9.63
CA LYS A 140 18.88 -6.88 -11.02
C LYS A 140 18.96 -8.26 -11.66
N GLU A 141 19.18 -9.31 -10.90
CA GLU A 141 19.35 -10.66 -11.40
C GLU A 141 18.05 -11.24 -11.99
N SER A 142 16.91 -10.77 -11.52
CA SER A 142 15.59 -11.16 -12.03
C SER A 142 15.06 -10.23 -13.13
N SER A 143 15.75 -9.12 -13.42
CA SER A 143 15.27 -8.10 -14.36
C SER A 143 15.77 -8.34 -15.78
N GLY A 144 14.84 -8.51 -16.75
CA GLY A 144 15.18 -8.52 -18.18
C GLY A 144 15.54 -7.13 -18.71
N LYS A 145 16.05 -7.06 -19.95
CA LYS A 145 16.47 -5.81 -20.62
C LYS A 145 15.41 -4.69 -20.66
N ARG A 146 14.14 -5.01 -20.40
CA ARG A 146 13.00 -4.05 -20.44
C ARG A 146 12.76 -3.30 -19.13
N THR A 147 13.41 -3.67 -18.02
CA THR A 147 13.13 -3.16 -16.68
C THR A 147 14.13 -2.10 -16.19
N ARG A 148 15.08 -1.67 -17.02
CA ARG A 148 16.12 -0.68 -16.66
C ARG A 148 15.60 0.67 -16.14
N HIS A 149 14.34 1.03 -16.41
CA HIS A 149 13.77 2.33 -16.00
C HIS A 149 13.38 2.39 -14.52
N PHE A 150 13.39 1.24 -13.84
CA PHE A 150 12.95 1.07 -12.45
C PHE A 150 14.11 0.82 -11.48
N ASP A 151 15.34 0.85 -12.00
CA ASP A 151 16.53 0.42 -11.29
C ASP A 151 16.63 1.01 -9.85
N ILE A 152 16.36 2.30 -9.65
CA ILE A 152 16.55 2.94 -8.34
C ILE A 152 15.51 2.48 -7.30
N LYS A 153 14.23 2.41 -7.68
CA LYS A 153 13.14 2.01 -6.76
C LYS A 153 13.29 0.55 -6.35
N TYR A 154 13.58 -0.33 -7.32
CA TYR A 154 13.86 -1.73 -7.07
C TYR A 154 15.04 -1.93 -6.13
N PHE A 155 16.16 -1.27 -6.39
CA PHE A 155 17.36 -1.42 -5.58
C PHE A 155 17.15 -1.00 -4.14
N TYR A 156 16.36 0.03 -3.91
CA TYR A 156 16.09 0.48 -2.55
C TYR A 156 15.33 -0.56 -1.75
N VAL A 157 14.26 -1.15 -2.31
CA VAL A 157 13.49 -2.20 -1.65
C VAL A 157 14.32 -3.46 -1.48
N THR A 158 15.05 -3.90 -2.52
CA THR A 158 15.95 -5.05 -2.47
C THR A 158 17.03 -4.89 -1.40
N ASP A 159 17.63 -3.71 -1.28
CA ASP A 159 18.62 -3.40 -0.24
C ASP A 159 18.01 -3.51 1.17
N LEU A 160 16.78 -3.03 1.36
CA LEU A 160 16.07 -3.14 2.63
C LEU A 160 15.74 -4.59 3.00
N VAL A 161 15.36 -5.42 2.02
CA VAL A 161 15.14 -6.86 2.22
C VAL A 161 16.48 -7.53 2.58
N GLY A 162 17.56 -7.23 1.85
CA GLY A 162 18.90 -7.75 2.14
C GLY A 162 19.42 -7.38 3.54
N ARG A 163 19.09 -6.18 4.02
CA ARG A 163 19.40 -5.71 5.39
C ARG A 163 18.45 -6.23 6.46
N LYS A 164 17.42 -7.01 6.09
CA LYS A 164 16.38 -7.49 7.01
C LYS A 164 15.61 -6.36 7.71
N GLU A 165 15.49 -5.21 7.04
CA GLU A 165 14.66 -4.11 7.51
C GLU A 165 13.18 -4.37 7.27
N VAL A 166 12.88 -5.08 6.17
CA VAL A 166 11.56 -5.56 5.78
C VAL A 166 11.65 -6.98 5.24
N THR A 167 10.55 -7.71 5.30
CA THR A 167 10.35 -9.01 4.64
C THR A 167 9.15 -8.88 3.73
N ILE A 168 9.22 -9.43 2.52
CA ILE A 168 8.08 -9.46 1.60
C ILE A 168 7.53 -10.87 1.58
N GLU A 169 6.24 -11.01 1.79
CA GLU A 169 5.55 -12.30 1.84
C GLU A 169 4.32 -12.31 0.95
N TYR A 170 4.00 -13.46 0.41
CA TYR A 170 2.81 -13.64 -0.42
C TYR A 170 1.55 -13.71 0.44
N CYS A 171 0.53 -12.99 0.01
CA CYS A 171 -0.83 -13.10 0.54
C CYS A 171 -1.81 -13.19 -0.64
N PRO A 172 -2.72 -14.17 -0.66
CA PRO A 172 -3.76 -14.24 -1.69
C PRO A 172 -4.65 -12.99 -1.67
N THR A 173 -5.13 -12.58 -2.85
CA THR A 173 -5.96 -11.36 -3.00
C THR A 173 -7.23 -11.38 -2.12
N ASP A 174 -7.81 -12.55 -1.88
CA ASP A 174 -9.00 -12.74 -1.06
C ASP A 174 -8.73 -12.67 0.46
N GLU A 175 -7.45 -12.64 0.85
CA GLU A 175 -6.99 -12.48 2.23
C GLU A 175 -6.32 -11.11 2.50
N MET A 176 -6.23 -10.25 1.48
CA MET A 176 -5.61 -8.92 1.56
C MET A 176 -6.53 -7.82 2.10
#